data_15a5d83f3b963149bea6604f38909374
#
_entry.id   15a5d83f3b963149bea6604f38909374
#
_cell.length_a   1.000
_cell.length_b   1.000
_cell.length_c   1.000
_cell.angle_alpha   90.00
_cell.angle_beta   90.00
_cell.angle_gamma   90.00
#
_symmetry.space_group_name_H-M   'P 1'
#
loop_
_entity.id
_entity.type
_entity.pdbx_description
1 polymer ?
#
loop_
_entity_poly.entity_id
_entity_poly.type
_entity_poly.pdbx_seq_one_letter_code
_entity_poly.pdbx_strand_id
1 'polypeptide(L)'
;MTQDLCAFPITRKWPARHPDRLQLYSLPTPNGVKASIMLEETGLPYEVHKVDFGSHDQTSPEFLSLNPNNKIPAILDPNGPGGKPLALFESGAILVYLANKTGKLLPAGEAARWHTLQWVMFQMGGIGPMFGQVGFFHKFAGKDFEDKRPRDRYVAESKRLLGVVDRQLAHSKWIAGDEYTIADIATFPWIRNLVGFYGAGELVGFDEFRHVKRALDAFVARPAVERGLNIPPR
;
A
#
# COMPACT_ATOMS: atom_id res chain seq x y z
N MET A 1 3.09 19.33 -24.73
CA MET A 1 2.26 20.34 -24.01
C MET A 1 1.98 19.76 -22.63
N THR A 2 2.55 20.37 -21.59
CA THR A 2 2.22 20.04 -20.20
C THR A 2 0.75 20.38 -19.98
N GLN A 3 -0.05 19.38 -19.66
CA GLN A 3 -1.47 19.62 -19.36
C GLN A 3 -1.58 20.37 -18.03
N ASP A 4 -2.44 21.36 -17.99
CA ASP A 4 -2.62 22.21 -16.82
C ASP A 4 -3.30 21.42 -15.68
N LEU A 5 -2.52 21.08 -14.65
CA LEU A 5 -3.04 20.43 -13.44
C LEU A 5 -3.92 21.37 -12.59
N CYS A 6 -3.93 22.69 -12.87
CA CYS A 6 -4.76 23.67 -12.14
C CYS A 6 -6.27 23.40 -12.27
N ALA A 7 -6.68 22.61 -13.26
CA ALA A 7 -8.07 22.14 -13.37
C ALA A 7 -8.50 21.20 -12.23
N PHE A 8 -7.53 20.57 -11.53
CA PHE A 8 -7.81 19.66 -10.43
C PHE A 8 -7.84 20.40 -9.10
N PRO A 9 -8.96 20.42 -8.34
CA PRO A 9 -9.07 21.18 -7.10
C PRO A 9 -8.02 20.85 -6.05
N ILE A 10 -7.49 19.60 -6.05
CA ILE A 10 -6.42 19.16 -5.15
C ILE A 10 -5.19 20.08 -5.21
N THR A 11 -4.87 20.64 -6.37
CA THR A 11 -3.70 21.51 -6.56
C THR A 11 -3.84 22.88 -5.90
N ARG A 12 -5.02 23.28 -5.47
CA ARG A 12 -5.26 24.51 -4.71
C ARG A 12 -4.66 24.43 -3.31
N LYS A 13 -4.76 23.24 -2.68
CA LYS A 13 -4.20 22.97 -1.35
C LYS A 13 -2.74 22.52 -1.43
N TRP A 14 -2.40 21.73 -2.45
CA TRP A 14 -1.06 21.22 -2.72
C TRP A 14 -0.62 21.61 -4.13
N PRO A 15 -0.12 22.84 -4.33
CA PRO A 15 0.40 23.30 -5.63
C PRO A 15 1.59 22.44 -6.07
N ALA A 16 1.54 21.92 -7.29
CA ALA A 16 2.63 21.16 -7.88
C ALA A 16 3.82 22.07 -8.20
N ARG A 17 5.01 21.75 -7.65
CA ARG A 17 6.28 22.41 -8.01
C ARG A 17 6.83 21.87 -9.33
N HIS A 18 6.51 20.61 -9.63
CA HIS A 18 6.89 19.91 -10.84
C HIS A 18 5.64 19.32 -11.52
N PRO A 19 4.85 20.13 -12.23
CA PRO A 19 3.56 19.74 -12.79
C PRO A 19 3.66 18.69 -13.92
N ASP A 20 4.86 18.46 -14.41
CA ASP A 20 5.20 17.41 -15.39
C ASP A 20 5.41 16.02 -14.75
N ARG A 21 5.54 15.95 -13.42
CA ARG A 21 5.75 14.70 -12.67
C ARG A 21 4.45 14.17 -12.08
N LEU A 22 4.44 12.88 -11.82
CA LEU A 22 3.36 12.25 -11.06
C LEU A 22 3.29 12.86 -9.64
N GLN A 23 2.09 13.24 -9.21
CA GLN A 23 1.82 13.80 -7.89
C GLN A 23 1.32 12.68 -6.98
N LEU A 24 2.00 12.41 -5.86
CA LEU A 24 1.60 11.44 -4.85
C LEU A 24 1.09 12.17 -3.61
N TYR A 25 -0.15 11.92 -3.22
CA TYR A 25 -0.77 12.41 -1.99
C TYR A 25 -0.87 11.26 -0.99
N SER A 26 -0.04 11.30 0.08
CA SER A 26 0.13 10.14 0.94
C SER A 26 0.57 10.50 2.36
N LEU A 27 0.64 9.44 3.20
CA LEU A 27 1.25 9.41 4.53
C LEU A 27 1.90 8.03 4.69
N PRO A 28 2.99 7.84 5.48
CA PRO A 28 3.69 6.57 5.62
C PRO A 28 2.91 5.56 6.49
N THR A 29 1.71 5.21 6.03
CA THR A 29 0.86 4.12 6.52
C THR A 29 1.07 2.87 5.67
N PRO A 30 0.61 1.68 6.09
CA PRO A 30 0.76 0.47 5.27
C PRO A 30 0.22 0.58 3.84
N ASN A 31 -0.84 1.36 3.62
CA ASN A 31 -1.36 1.61 2.27
C ASN A 31 -0.60 2.71 1.53
N GLY A 32 -0.21 3.77 2.25
CA GLY A 32 0.51 4.90 1.66
C GLY A 32 1.86 4.50 1.09
N VAL A 33 2.62 3.70 1.85
CA VAL A 33 3.95 3.26 1.43
C VAL A 33 3.94 2.27 0.25
N LYS A 34 2.81 1.65 -0.07
CA LYS A 34 2.70 0.85 -1.30
C LYS A 34 2.99 1.71 -2.55
N ALA A 35 2.38 2.89 -2.60
CA ALA A 35 2.55 3.80 -3.73
C ALA A 35 3.98 4.37 -3.80
N SER A 36 4.54 4.81 -2.67
CA SER A 36 5.92 5.32 -2.64
C SER A 36 6.95 4.25 -2.96
N ILE A 37 6.82 3.02 -2.42
CA ILE A 37 7.69 1.89 -2.76
C ILE A 37 7.60 1.59 -4.26
N MET A 38 6.40 1.56 -4.84
CA MET A 38 6.22 1.31 -6.27
C MET A 38 6.90 2.37 -7.13
N LEU A 39 6.81 3.63 -6.75
CA LEU A 39 7.47 4.74 -7.45
C LEU A 39 9.00 4.63 -7.35
N GLU A 40 9.53 4.29 -6.17
CA GLU A 40 10.96 4.06 -5.97
C GLU A 40 11.49 2.84 -6.75
N GLU A 41 10.73 1.74 -6.81
CA GLU A 41 11.11 0.53 -7.55
C GLU A 41 11.07 0.75 -9.07
N THR A 42 10.14 1.57 -9.55
CA THR A 42 10.01 1.84 -10.99
C THR A 42 10.95 2.94 -11.48
N GLY A 43 11.37 3.83 -10.58
CA GLY A 43 12.18 5.00 -10.90
C GLY A 43 11.40 6.10 -11.63
N LEU A 44 10.06 6.07 -11.58
CA LEU A 44 9.24 7.15 -12.14
C LEU A 44 9.49 8.46 -11.37
N PRO A 45 9.73 9.58 -12.06
CA PRO A 45 9.79 10.89 -11.42
C PRO A 45 8.44 11.26 -10.80
N TYR A 46 8.45 11.66 -9.54
CA TYR A 46 7.25 12.07 -8.84
C TYR A 46 7.51 13.21 -7.86
N GLU A 47 6.44 13.85 -7.43
CA GLU A 47 6.42 14.82 -6.35
C GLU A 47 5.49 14.31 -5.27
N VAL A 48 5.88 14.44 -4.00
CA VAL A 48 5.10 13.94 -2.87
C VAL A 48 4.47 15.08 -2.07
N HIS A 49 3.21 14.90 -1.72
CA HIS A 49 2.44 15.80 -0.87
C HIS A 49 1.98 15.04 0.38
N LYS A 50 2.39 15.54 1.55
CA LYS A 50 1.95 14.98 2.82
C LYS A 50 0.49 15.33 3.06
N VAL A 51 -0.32 14.31 3.35
CA VAL A 51 -1.72 14.45 3.78
C VAL A 51 -1.75 14.23 5.29
N ASP A 52 -1.85 15.29 6.05
CA ASP A 52 -1.79 15.25 7.51
C ASP A 52 -3.17 14.94 8.11
N PHE A 53 -3.28 13.79 8.80
CA PHE A 53 -4.52 13.39 9.48
C PHE A 53 -4.81 14.25 10.71
N GLY A 54 -3.78 14.81 11.36
CA GLY A 54 -3.96 15.72 12.48
C GLY A 54 -4.61 17.03 12.07
N SER A 55 -4.36 17.48 10.86
CA SER A 55 -4.98 18.67 10.24
C SER A 55 -6.28 18.36 9.48
N HIS A 56 -6.76 17.13 9.55
CA HIS A 56 -7.95 16.67 8.81
C HIS A 56 -7.86 16.87 7.28
N ASP A 57 -6.65 16.85 6.72
CA ASP A 57 -6.41 17.06 5.29
C ASP A 57 -7.21 16.13 4.39
N GLN A 58 -7.36 14.85 4.81
CA GLN A 58 -8.07 13.82 4.05
C GLN A 58 -9.58 14.09 3.90
N THR A 59 -10.14 14.99 4.70
CA THR A 59 -11.55 15.39 4.63
C THR A 59 -11.76 16.75 4.00
N SER A 60 -10.67 17.42 3.56
CA SER A 60 -10.78 18.71 2.86
C SER A 60 -11.46 18.52 1.50
N PRO A 61 -12.23 19.53 1.03
CA PRO A 61 -12.87 19.48 -0.30
C PRO A 61 -11.89 19.19 -1.44
N GLU A 62 -10.67 19.71 -1.31
CA GLU A 62 -9.61 19.50 -2.30
C GLU A 62 -9.20 18.02 -2.34
N PHE A 63 -8.99 17.38 -1.19
CA PHE A 63 -8.64 15.95 -1.17
C PHE A 63 -9.80 15.07 -1.62
N LEU A 64 -11.03 15.39 -1.18
CA LEU A 64 -12.25 14.66 -1.59
C LEU A 64 -12.50 14.74 -3.09
N SER A 65 -12.05 15.79 -3.77
CA SER A 65 -12.14 15.89 -5.23
C SER A 65 -11.28 14.83 -5.95
N LEU A 66 -10.23 14.36 -5.28
CA LEU A 66 -9.34 13.31 -5.79
C LEU A 66 -9.76 11.91 -5.30
N ASN A 67 -10.12 11.81 -4.02
CA ASN A 67 -10.58 10.56 -3.43
C ASN A 67 -11.83 10.78 -2.54
N PRO A 68 -13.03 10.48 -3.03
CA PRO A 68 -14.27 10.64 -2.28
C PRO A 68 -14.37 9.74 -1.05
N ASN A 69 -13.52 8.68 -0.96
CA ASN A 69 -13.45 7.79 0.20
C ASN A 69 -12.59 8.35 1.36
N ASN A 70 -12.04 9.56 1.24
CA ASN A 70 -11.18 10.23 2.23
C ASN A 70 -9.98 9.40 2.75
N LYS A 71 -9.40 8.55 1.92
CA LYS A 71 -8.28 7.67 2.26
C LYS A 71 -7.05 7.95 1.39
N ILE A 72 -5.87 7.86 1.99
CA ILE A 72 -4.60 7.83 1.27
C ILE A 72 -4.24 6.36 0.92
N PRO A 73 -3.39 6.15 -0.10
CA PRO A 73 -2.83 7.10 -1.04
C PRO A 73 -3.78 7.48 -2.16
N ALA A 74 -3.48 8.59 -2.82
CA ALA A 74 -4.05 8.95 -4.11
C ALA A 74 -2.94 9.53 -5.00
N ILE A 75 -3.11 9.46 -6.32
CA ILE A 75 -2.16 10.03 -7.28
C ILE A 75 -2.88 10.90 -8.30
N LEU A 76 -2.15 11.88 -8.85
CA LEU A 76 -2.53 12.61 -10.05
C LEU A 76 -1.36 12.50 -11.04
N ASP A 77 -1.57 11.76 -12.12
CA ASP A 77 -0.57 11.59 -13.18
C ASP A 77 -0.88 12.55 -14.33
N PRO A 78 -0.03 13.55 -14.60
CA PRO A 78 -0.23 14.49 -15.71
C PRO A 78 -0.16 13.80 -17.09
N ASN A 79 0.53 12.66 -17.17
CA ASN A 79 0.77 11.92 -18.40
C ASN A 79 0.07 10.54 -18.36
N GLY A 80 -1.20 10.52 -18.05
CA GLY A 80 -2.03 9.32 -18.04
C GLY A 80 -2.34 8.76 -19.43
N PRO A 81 -3.27 7.80 -19.53
CA PRO A 81 -3.64 7.18 -20.78
C PRO A 81 -4.09 8.21 -21.84
N GLY A 82 -3.62 8.03 -23.07
CA GLY A 82 -3.89 8.96 -24.17
C GLY A 82 -3.28 10.35 -23.98
N GLY A 83 -2.28 10.49 -23.09
CA GLY A 83 -1.62 11.76 -22.81
C GLY A 83 -2.49 12.73 -22.00
N LYS A 84 -3.54 12.27 -21.33
CA LYS A 84 -4.43 13.08 -20.50
C LYS A 84 -4.15 12.87 -19.02
N PRO A 85 -4.34 13.88 -18.15
CA PRO A 85 -4.20 13.69 -16.73
C PRO A 85 -5.15 12.61 -16.19
N LEU A 86 -4.64 11.80 -15.26
CA LEU A 86 -5.41 10.76 -14.58
C LEU A 86 -5.32 10.95 -13.07
N ALA A 87 -6.45 11.16 -12.42
CA ALA A 87 -6.60 11.05 -10.98
C ALA A 87 -6.97 9.62 -10.61
N LEU A 88 -6.27 9.04 -9.62
CA LEU A 88 -6.51 7.66 -9.21
C LEU A 88 -6.34 7.49 -7.71
N PHE A 89 -7.26 6.77 -7.09
CA PHE A 89 -7.17 6.30 -5.71
C PHE A 89 -7.30 4.77 -5.67
N GLU A 90 -7.27 4.17 -4.49
CA GLU A 90 -7.10 2.75 -4.20
C GLU A 90 -5.66 2.28 -4.42
N SER A 91 -4.98 1.91 -3.32
CA SER A 91 -3.56 1.51 -3.38
C SER A 91 -3.31 0.33 -4.33
N GLY A 92 -4.23 -0.63 -4.39
CA GLY A 92 -4.14 -1.75 -5.34
C GLY A 92 -4.27 -1.32 -6.79
N ALA A 93 -5.21 -0.41 -7.09
CA ALA A 93 -5.38 0.14 -8.44
C ALA A 93 -4.15 0.97 -8.87
N ILE A 94 -3.59 1.76 -7.94
CA ILE A 94 -2.36 2.52 -8.17
C ILE A 94 -1.20 1.58 -8.52
N LEU A 95 -1.02 0.47 -7.79
CA LEU A 95 0.02 -0.52 -8.09
C LEU A 95 -0.13 -1.09 -9.49
N VAL A 96 -1.34 -1.52 -9.86
CA VAL A 96 -1.63 -2.08 -11.20
C VAL A 96 -1.40 -1.04 -12.29
N TYR A 97 -1.86 0.20 -12.06
CA TYR A 97 -1.66 1.29 -13.02
C TYR A 97 -0.18 1.59 -13.28
N LEU A 98 0.60 1.76 -12.20
CA LEU A 98 2.03 2.05 -12.32
C LEU A 98 2.81 0.88 -12.94
N ALA A 99 2.44 -0.36 -12.63
CA ALA A 99 3.02 -1.54 -13.27
C ALA A 99 2.75 -1.57 -14.78
N ASN A 100 1.52 -1.28 -15.20
CA ASN A 100 1.17 -1.19 -16.62
C ASN A 100 1.90 -0.03 -17.33
N LYS A 101 1.97 1.12 -16.68
CA LYS A 101 2.64 2.32 -17.23
C LYS A 101 4.14 2.09 -17.46
N THR A 102 4.79 1.31 -16.60
CA THR A 102 6.25 1.11 -16.62
C THR A 102 6.67 -0.22 -17.24
N GLY A 103 5.75 -1.17 -17.41
CA GLY A 103 6.08 -2.54 -17.80
C GLY A 103 6.86 -3.32 -16.74
N LYS A 104 6.85 -2.88 -15.46
CA LYS A 104 7.63 -3.47 -14.36
C LYS A 104 6.74 -4.08 -13.29
N LEU A 105 7.24 -5.12 -12.60
CA LEU A 105 6.65 -5.69 -11.38
C LEU A 105 5.25 -6.33 -11.54
N LEU A 106 4.80 -6.49 -12.77
CA LEU A 106 3.61 -7.25 -13.13
C LEU A 106 3.94 -8.03 -14.41
N PRO A 107 3.96 -9.37 -14.35
CA PRO A 107 4.30 -10.18 -15.51
C PRO A 107 3.44 -9.90 -16.75
N ALA A 108 4.04 -9.92 -17.92
CA ALA A 108 3.33 -9.73 -19.19
C ALA A 108 2.54 -10.98 -19.62
N GLY A 109 3.01 -12.18 -19.25
CA GLY A 109 2.33 -13.44 -19.55
C GLY A 109 0.98 -13.52 -18.85
N GLU A 110 -0.08 -13.85 -19.59
CA GLU A 110 -1.47 -13.76 -19.10
C GLU A 110 -1.69 -14.56 -17.81
N ALA A 111 -1.28 -15.83 -17.76
CA ALA A 111 -1.44 -16.67 -16.57
C ALA A 111 -0.70 -16.11 -15.35
N ALA A 112 0.57 -15.72 -15.51
CA ALA A 112 1.38 -15.16 -14.44
C ALA A 112 0.84 -13.80 -13.96
N ARG A 113 0.30 -13.01 -14.89
CA ARG A 113 -0.37 -11.73 -14.58
C ARG A 113 -1.59 -11.95 -13.69
N TRP A 114 -2.50 -12.87 -14.06
CA TRP A 114 -3.68 -13.18 -13.25
C TRP A 114 -3.31 -13.80 -11.90
N HIS A 115 -2.28 -14.65 -11.89
CA HIS A 115 -1.74 -15.18 -10.63
C HIS A 115 -1.22 -14.07 -9.71
N THR A 116 -0.55 -13.05 -10.23
CA THR A 116 -0.11 -11.89 -9.44
C THR A 116 -1.30 -11.06 -8.96
N LEU A 117 -2.27 -10.77 -9.83
CA LEU A 117 -3.43 -9.95 -9.50
C LEU A 117 -4.33 -10.60 -8.43
N GLN A 118 -4.50 -11.93 -8.43
CA GLN A 118 -5.27 -12.60 -7.37
C GLN A 118 -4.66 -12.35 -5.98
N TRP A 119 -3.32 -12.32 -5.86
CA TRP A 119 -2.65 -12.02 -4.59
C TRP A 119 -2.77 -10.54 -4.19
N VAL A 120 -2.77 -9.63 -5.16
CA VAL A 120 -3.11 -8.22 -4.90
C VAL A 120 -4.53 -8.11 -4.34
N MET A 121 -5.51 -8.78 -4.98
CA MET A 121 -6.90 -8.77 -4.51
C MET A 121 -7.07 -9.46 -3.15
N PHE A 122 -6.34 -10.56 -2.90
CA PHE A 122 -6.31 -11.22 -1.60
C PHE A 122 -5.81 -10.27 -0.49
N GLN A 123 -4.79 -9.47 -0.80
CA GLN A 123 -4.33 -8.46 0.15
C GLN A 123 -5.36 -7.36 0.36
N MET A 124 -5.96 -6.83 -0.72
CA MET A 124 -6.92 -5.72 -0.63
C MET A 124 -8.23 -6.11 0.07
N GLY A 125 -8.74 -7.32 -0.18
CA GLY A 125 -9.98 -7.81 0.41
C GLY A 125 -9.83 -8.53 1.76
N GLY A 126 -8.64 -9.01 2.08
CA GLY A 126 -8.39 -9.83 3.28
C GLY A 126 -7.35 -9.21 4.22
N ILE A 127 -6.08 -9.28 3.85
CA ILE A 127 -4.97 -8.92 4.74
C ILE A 127 -5.09 -7.48 5.27
N GLY A 128 -5.24 -6.50 4.39
CA GLY A 128 -5.33 -5.10 4.77
C GLY A 128 -6.46 -4.81 5.75
N PRO A 129 -7.71 -5.14 5.41
CA PRO A 129 -8.85 -4.93 6.29
C PRO A 129 -8.73 -5.66 7.62
N MET A 130 -8.36 -6.94 7.64
CA MET A 130 -8.33 -7.73 8.89
C MET A 130 -7.19 -7.30 9.81
N PHE A 131 -6.00 -7.03 9.28
CA PHE A 131 -4.88 -6.50 10.07
C PHE A 131 -5.19 -5.09 10.60
N GLY A 132 -5.92 -4.27 9.81
CA GLY A 132 -6.42 -2.98 10.24
C GLY A 132 -7.35 -3.07 11.46
N GLN A 133 -8.22 -4.07 11.50
CA GLN A 133 -9.08 -4.34 12.65
C GLN A 133 -8.28 -4.79 13.88
N VAL A 134 -7.23 -5.63 13.70
CA VAL A 134 -6.32 -5.94 14.81
C VAL A 134 -5.70 -4.66 15.36
N GLY A 135 -5.23 -3.76 14.49
CA GLY A 135 -4.72 -2.46 14.90
C GLY A 135 -5.73 -1.65 15.69
N PHE A 136 -6.97 -1.59 15.25
CA PHE A 136 -8.04 -0.86 15.96
C PHE A 136 -8.30 -1.42 17.36
N PHE A 137 -8.48 -2.74 17.49
CA PHE A 137 -8.85 -3.39 18.74
C PHE A 137 -7.67 -3.69 19.67
N HIS A 138 -6.44 -3.62 19.20
CA HIS A 138 -5.24 -3.92 19.99
C HIS A 138 -4.44 -2.66 20.37
N LYS A 139 -4.35 -1.69 19.46
CA LYS A 139 -3.48 -0.51 19.64
C LYS A 139 -4.23 0.82 19.73
N PHE A 140 -5.33 0.97 18.99
CA PHE A 140 -6.09 2.22 18.92
C PHE A 140 -7.31 2.23 19.85
N ALA A 141 -8.34 2.96 19.49
CA ALA A 141 -9.51 3.23 20.35
C ALA A 141 -10.19 1.96 20.90
N GLY A 142 -10.18 0.87 20.17
CA GLY A 142 -10.78 -0.39 20.61
C GLY A 142 -9.97 -1.16 21.66
N LYS A 143 -8.73 -0.75 21.97
CA LYS A 143 -7.88 -1.44 22.98
C LYS A 143 -8.48 -1.45 24.37
N ASP A 144 -9.23 -0.39 24.71
CA ASP A 144 -9.82 -0.17 26.02
C ASP A 144 -11.22 -0.82 26.18
N PHE A 145 -11.76 -1.45 25.12
CA PHE A 145 -13.01 -2.18 25.20
C PHE A 145 -12.88 -3.37 26.15
N GLU A 146 -13.81 -3.53 27.08
CA GLU A 146 -13.83 -4.67 28.02
C GLU A 146 -14.01 -6.00 27.27
N ASP A 147 -14.96 -6.03 26.33
CA ASP A 147 -15.20 -7.20 25.48
C ASP A 147 -14.08 -7.40 24.47
N LYS A 148 -13.26 -8.44 24.66
CA LYS A 148 -12.14 -8.77 23.80
C LYS A 148 -12.52 -9.69 22.62
N ARG A 149 -13.77 -10.18 22.53
CA ARG A 149 -14.20 -11.07 21.43
C ARG A 149 -13.98 -10.48 20.05
N PRO A 150 -14.23 -9.17 19.77
CA PRO A 150 -13.90 -8.59 18.46
C PRO A 150 -12.40 -8.64 18.16
N ARG A 151 -11.54 -8.28 19.13
CA ARG A 151 -10.08 -8.39 18.99
C ARG A 151 -9.65 -9.81 18.65
N ASP A 152 -10.11 -10.78 19.45
CA ASP A 152 -9.70 -12.17 19.34
C ASP A 152 -10.17 -12.79 18.01
N ARG A 153 -11.35 -12.40 17.53
CA ARG A 153 -11.83 -12.76 16.20
C ARG A 153 -10.87 -12.31 15.08
N TYR A 154 -10.44 -11.04 15.11
CA TYR A 154 -9.55 -10.51 14.07
C TYR A 154 -8.11 -11.01 14.22
N VAL A 155 -7.66 -11.29 15.43
CA VAL A 155 -6.38 -11.98 15.68
C VAL A 155 -6.40 -13.38 15.06
N ALA A 156 -7.43 -14.17 15.31
CA ALA A 156 -7.58 -15.50 14.72
C ALA A 156 -7.62 -15.46 13.19
N GLU A 157 -8.36 -14.53 12.61
CA GLU A 157 -8.41 -14.37 11.15
C GLU A 157 -7.05 -13.89 10.58
N SER A 158 -6.37 -12.99 11.26
CA SER A 158 -5.03 -12.53 10.86
C SER A 158 -4.01 -13.66 10.91
N LYS A 159 -4.04 -14.51 11.93
CA LYS A 159 -3.22 -15.74 12.01
C LYS A 159 -3.52 -16.68 10.84
N ARG A 160 -4.80 -16.89 10.52
CA ARG A 160 -5.21 -17.71 9.37
C ARG A 160 -4.66 -17.17 8.05
N LEU A 161 -4.76 -15.85 7.83
CA LEU A 161 -4.26 -15.17 6.62
C LEU A 161 -2.73 -15.26 6.51
N LEU A 162 -1.99 -15.07 7.62
CA LEU A 162 -0.54 -15.30 7.65
C LEU A 162 -0.20 -16.75 7.27
N GLY A 163 -0.96 -17.73 7.75
CA GLY A 163 -0.77 -19.12 7.38
C GLY A 163 -1.01 -19.42 5.89
N VAL A 164 -1.93 -18.68 5.23
CA VAL A 164 -2.09 -18.77 3.77
C VAL A 164 -0.85 -18.26 3.05
N VAL A 165 -0.33 -17.10 3.46
CA VAL A 165 0.89 -16.50 2.87
C VAL A 165 2.11 -17.39 3.14
N ASP A 166 2.25 -17.95 4.35
CA ASP A 166 3.39 -18.79 4.71
C ASP A 166 3.45 -20.08 3.88
N ARG A 167 2.31 -20.75 3.69
CA ARG A 167 2.22 -21.93 2.80
C ARG A 167 2.60 -21.60 1.36
N GLN A 168 2.20 -20.46 0.85
CA GLN A 168 2.58 -20.01 -0.49
C GLN A 168 4.11 -19.80 -0.57
N LEU A 169 4.66 -19.07 0.39
CA LEU A 169 6.09 -18.77 0.44
C LEU A 169 6.97 -19.98 0.78
N ALA A 170 6.40 -21.09 1.23
CA ALA A 170 7.12 -22.36 1.37
C ALA A 170 7.59 -22.95 0.03
N HIS A 171 6.92 -22.58 -1.07
CA HIS A 171 7.16 -23.10 -2.41
C HIS A 171 7.70 -22.06 -3.39
N SER A 172 7.88 -20.81 -2.94
CA SER A 172 8.34 -19.71 -3.78
C SER A 172 9.14 -18.68 -3.00
N LYS A 173 9.95 -17.91 -3.71
CA LYS A 173 10.73 -16.83 -3.12
C LYS A 173 9.86 -15.65 -2.69
N TRP A 174 8.89 -15.28 -3.54
CA TRP A 174 7.96 -14.18 -3.39
C TRP A 174 6.52 -14.66 -3.50
N ILE A 175 5.55 -13.81 -3.21
CA ILE A 175 4.13 -14.19 -3.11
C ILE A 175 3.58 -14.76 -4.44
N ALA A 176 3.95 -14.16 -5.57
CA ALA A 176 3.47 -14.60 -6.87
C ALA A 176 4.43 -15.59 -7.59
N GLY A 177 5.49 -16.05 -6.93
CA GLY A 177 6.49 -16.95 -7.50
C GLY A 177 7.91 -16.53 -7.16
N ASP A 178 8.85 -16.74 -8.09
CA ASP A 178 10.27 -16.44 -7.84
C ASP A 178 10.65 -14.98 -8.15
N GLU A 179 9.78 -14.25 -8.82
CA GLU A 179 9.97 -12.84 -9.13
C GLU A 179 9.22 -11.93 -8.16
N TYR A 180 9.90 -10.84 -7.79
CA TYR A 180 9.31 -9.78 -6.98
C TYR A 180 8.29 -8.98 -7.79
N THR A 181 7.09 -8.81 -7.25
CA THR A 181 5.94 -8.22 -7.95
C THR A 181 5.16 -7.22 -7.09
N ILE A 182 4.13 -6.61 -7.70
CA ILE A 182 3.18 -5.76 -6.97
C ILE A 182 2.39 -6.52 -5.88
N ALA A 183 2.34 -7.86 -5.90
CA ALA A 183 1.74 -8.66 -4.85
C ALA A 183 2.53 -8.53 -3.53
N ASP A 184 3.86 -8.49 -3.62
CA ASP A 184 4.76 -8.29 -2.49
C ASP A 184 4.65 -6.88 -1.93
N ILE A 185 4.66 -5.87 -2.83
CA ILE A 185 4.48 -4.45 -2.46
C ILE A 185 3.12 -4.24 -1.78
N ALA A 186 2.08 -4.93 -2.23
CA ALA A 186 0.77 -4.86 -1.61
C ALA A 186 0.78 -5.43 -0.18
N THR A 187 1.45 -6.56 0.04
CA THR A 187 1.28 -7.41 1.22
C THR A 187 2.25 -7.09 2.36
N PHE A 188 3.55 -6.99 2.08
CA PHE A 188 4.56 -6.89 3.14
C PHE A 188 4.50 -5.61 3.98
N PRO A 189 4.08 -4.43 3.48
CA PRO A 189 3.86 -3.26 4.34
C PRO A 189 2.85 -3.52 5.45
N TRP A 190 1.80 -4.29 5.19
CA TRP A 190 0.81 -4.66 6.17
C TRP A 190 1.32 -5.67 7.20
N ILE A 191 2.08 -6.68 6.76
CA ILE A 191 2.72 -7.65 7.68
C ILE A 191 3.72 -6.92 8.59
N ARG A 192 4.58 -6.08 8.01
CA ARG A 192 5.52 -5.24 8.77
C ARG A 192 4.81 -4.37 9.81
N ASN A 193 3.69 -3.78 9.45
CA ASN A 193 2.91 -2.91 10.32
C ASN A 193 2.23 -3.69 11.45
N LEU A 194 1.68 -4.86 11.15
CA LEU A 194 1.05 -5.76 12.13
C LEU A 194 2.05 -6.14 13.23
N VAL A 195 3.23 -6.58 12.83
CA VAL A 195 4.27 -7.05 13.77
C VAL A 195 4.95 -5.89 14.48
N GLY A 196 5.37 -4.87 13.72
CA GLY A 196 6.14 -3.74 14.24
C GLY A 196 5.26 -2.68 14.91
N PHE A 197 4.55 -1.89 14.11
CA PHE A 197 3.84 -0.72 14.64
C PHE A 197 2.64 -1.10 15.54
N TYR A 198 1.88 -2.13 15.19
CA TYR A 198 0.79 -2.59 16.06
C TYR A 198 1.27 -3.42 17.24
N GLY A 199 2.47 -4.01 17.16
CA GLY A 199 3.02 -4.85 18.23
C GLY A 199 2.22 -6.15 18.44
N ALA A 200 1.57 -6.65 17.39
CA ALA A 200 0.68 -7.81 17.47
C ALA A 200 1.38 -9.15 17.12
N GLY A 201 2.72 -9.16 17.01
CA GLY A 201 3.47 -10.35 16.61
C GLY A 201 3.19 -11.58 17.46
N GLU A 202 3.26 -11.44 18.79
CA GLU A 202 2.95 -12.53 19.73
C GLU A 202 1.51 -12.97 19.64
N LEU A 203 0.56 -12.02 19.54
CA LEU A 203 -0.88 -12.32 19.44
C LEU A 203 -1.24 -13.20 18.26
N VAL A 204 -0.60 -12.96 17.11
CA VAL A 204 -0.85 -13.74 15.89
C VAL A 204 0.09 -14.94 15.75
N GLY A 205 1.01 -15.16 16.71
CA GLY A 205 2.00 -16.24 16.66
C GLY A 205 2.96 -16.09 15.49
N PHE A 206 3.48 -14.88 15.23
CA PHE A 206 4.25 -14.56 14.02
C PHE A 206 5.50 -15.45 13.85
N ASP A 207 6.12 -15.89 14.93
CA ASP A 207 7.31 -16.74 14.87
C ASP A 207 7.04 -18.14 14.29
N GLU A 208 5.78 -18.57 14.23
CA GLU A 208 5.39 -19.83 13.56
C GLU A 208 5.52 -19.75 12.04
N PHE A 209 5.52 -18.52 11.45
CA PHE A 209 5.48 -18.25 10.01
C PHE A 209 6.87 -17.95 9.45
N ARG A 210 7.76 -18.95 9.46
CA ARG A 210 9.16 -18.80 9.07
C ARG A 210 9.38 -18.31 7.62
N HIS A 211 8.49 -18.71 6.69
CA HIS A 211 8.61 -18.33 5.29
C HIS A 211 8.17 -16.88 5.08
N VAL A 212 7.13 -16.43 5.80
CA VAL A 212 6.73 -15.02 5.83
C VAL A 212 7.86 -14.16 6.38
N LYS A 213 8.49 -14.58 7.50
CA LYS A 213 9.60 -13.85 8.10
C LYS A 213 10.77 -13.69 7.13
N ARG A 214 11.21 -14.81 6.49
CA ARG A 214 12.27 -14.80 5.46
C ARG A 214 11.96 -13.81 4.33
N ALA A 215 10.74 -13.84 3.81
CA ALA A 215 10.36 -12.98 2.70
C ALA A 215 10.20 -11.51 3.12
N LEU A 216 9.70 -11.24 4.33
CA LEU A 216 9.64 -9.89 4.90
C LEU A 216 11.04 -9.29 5.07
N ASP A 217 12.01 -10.07 5.59
CA ASP A 217 13.38 -9.63 5.74
C ASP A 217 14.00 -9.28 4.37
N ALA A 218 13.78 -10.14 3.37
CA ALA A 218 14.23 -9.88 2.00
C ALA A 218 13.54 -8.64 1.37
N PHE A 219 12.26 -8.41 1.69
CA PHE A 219 11.52 -7.25 1.23
C PHE A 219 12.08 -5.95 1.80
N VAL A 220 12.26 -5.87 3.11
CA VAL A 220 12.73 -4.64 3.77
C VAL A 220 14.19 -4.32 3.44
N ALA A 221 14.99 -5.32 3.07
CA ALA A 221 16.38 -5.15 2.65
C ALA A 221 16.54 -4.54 1.25
N ARG A 222 15.46 -4.38 0.48
CA ARG A 222 15.51 -3.76 -0.85
C ARG A 222 15.71 -2.24 -0.73
N PRO A 223 16.70 -1.63 -1.42
CA PRO A 223 16.97 -0.19 -1.30
C PRO A 223 15.78 0.69 -1.66
N ALA A 224 14.98 0.32 -2.66
CA ALA A 224 13.78 1.06 -3.03
C ALA A 224 12.68 0.96 -1.97
N VAL A 225 12.55 -0.19 -1.31
CA VAL A 225 11.62 -0.37 -0.19
C VAL A 225 12.06 0.49 1.01
N GLU A 226 13.33 0.48 1.36
CA GLU A 226 13.87 1.30 2.44
C GLU A 226 13.56 2.78 2.23
N ARG A 227 13.79 3.31 1.02
CA ARG A 227 13.43 4.71 0.69
C ARG A 227 11.92 4.93 0.76
N GLY A 228 11.14 4.08 0.08
CA GLY A 228 9.69 4.22 -0.03
C GLY A 228 8.94 4.14 1.30
N LEU A 229 9.47 3.39 2.28
CA LEU A 229 8.91 3.30 3.64
C LEU A 229 8.98 4.61 4.42
N ASN A 230 9.82 5.55 4.00
CA ASN A 230 10.05 6.84 4.65
C ASN A 230 9.45 8.03 3.87
N ILE A 231 8.56 7.77 2.91
CA ILE A 231 7.94 8.79 2.05
C ILE A 231 6.42 8.83 2.27
N PRO A 232 5.85 10.04 2.50
CA PRO A 232 6.55 11.29 2.85
C PRO A 232 7.28 11.19 4.19
N PRO A 233 8.27 12.04 4.45
CA PRO A 233 8.90 12.12 5.77
C PRO A 233 7.86 12.41 6.87
N ARG A 234 8.07 11.83 8.05
CA ARG A 234 7.19 12.02 9.22
C ARG A 234 7.21 13.44 9.76
#